data_f778c67821809a649036d57cabadd5f1
#
_entry.id   f778c67821809a649036d57cabadd5f1
#
_cell.length_a   1.000
_cell.length_b   1.000
_cell.length_c   1.000
_cell.angle_alpha   90.00
_cell.angle_beta   90.00
_cell.angle_gamma   90.00
#
_symmetry.space_group_name_H-M   'P 1'
#
loop_
_entity.id
_entity.type
_entity.pdbx_description
1 polymer ?
#
loop_
_entity_poly.entity_id
_entity_poly.type
_entity_poly.pdbx_seq_one_letter_code
_entity_poly.pdbx_strand_id
1 'polypeptide(L)'
;EIGQHDIGTFDLVTCLEVIEHVAGKQAFLGDLAAKLAPDGLMILSTPNRTAASKLLLVEGAEAVGMIPKGTHHWDDFITPEELGKLLAGVGLTMGEPTGIAFSPSKGLHLSSELGLNYIVTARAV
;
A
#
# COMPACT_ATOMS: atom_id res chain seq x y z
N GLU A 1 -12.12 -10.42 9.44
CA GLU A 1 -10.86 -10.52 8.70
C GLU A 1 -11.02 -11.32 7.41
N ILE A 2 -10.36 -10.91 6.35
CA ILE A 2 -10.45 -11.58 5.05
C ILE A 2 -9.97 -13.03 5.12
N GLY A 3 -8.96 -13.32 5.93
CA GLY A 3 -8.42 -14.67 6.08
C GLY A 3 -9.35 -15.64 6.77
N GLN A 4 -10.38 -15.16 7.46
CA GLN A 4 -11.35 -15.98 8.17
C GLN A 4 -12.52 -16.43 7.29
N HIS A 5 -12.56 -15.97 6.04
CA HIS A 5 -13.66 -16.25 5.13
C HIS A 5 -13.17 -17.11 3.96
N ASP A 6 -13.85 -18.22 3.70
CA ASP A 6 -13.59 -19.04 2.53
C ASP A 6 -14.44 -18.54 1.37
N ILE A 7 -13.92 -17.55 0.66
CA ILE A 7 -14.61 -16.91 -0.46
C ILE A 7 -14.02 -17.31 -1.82
N GLY A 8 -13.08 -18.28 -1.83
CA GLY A 8 -12.41 -18.71 -3.05
C GLY A 8 -11.24 -17.83 -3.45
N THR A 9 -10.82 -17.95 -4.70
CA THR A 9 -9.72 -17.17 -5.25
C THR A 9 -10.20 -16.23 -6.34
N PHE A 10 -9.43 -15.19 -6.61
CA PHE A 10 -9.79 -14.12 -7.53
C PHE A 10 -8.62 -13.80 -8.47
N ASP A 11 -8.96 -13.40 -9.69
CA ASP A 11 -7.96 -12.98 -10.68
C ASP A 11 -7.36 -11.63 -10.37
N LEU A 12 -8.07 -10.81 -9.60
CA LEU A 12 -7.60 -9.49 -9.20
C LEU A 12 -7.93 -9.28 -7.73
N VAL A 13 -6.91 -8.93 -6.96
CA VAL A 13 -7.06 -8.55 -5.55
C VAL A 13 -6.47 -7.15 -5.40
N THR A 14 -7.24 -6.22 -4.86
CA THR A 14 -6.75 -4.86 -4.60
C THR A 14 -6.70 -4.58 -3.10
N CYS A 15 -5.67 -3.87 -2.68
CA CYS A 15 -5.48 -3.46 -1.29
C CYS A 15 -4.92 -2.02 -1.32
N LEU A 16 -5.84 -1.04 -1.33
CA LEU A 16 -5.48 0.35 -1.55
C LEU A 16 -5.57 1.13 -0.25
N GLU A 17 -4.43 1.65 0.22
CA GLU A 17 -4.31 2.46 1.44
C GLU A 17 -4.84 1.75 2.68
N VAL A 18 -4.56 0.46 2.83
CA VAL A 18 -5.01 -0.37 3.95
C VAL A 18 -3.85 -0.92 4.77
N ILE A 19 -2.79 -1.39 4.09
CA ILE A 19 -1.73 -2.17 4.75
C ILE A 19 -1.00 -1.37 5.85
N GLU A 20 -0.90 -0.06 5.73
CA GLU A 20 -0.26 0.78 6.74
C GLU A 20 -1.01 0.76 8.07
N HIS A 21 -2.30 0.40 8.06
CA HIS A 21 -3.13 0.34 9.26
C HIS A 21 -3.17 -1.06 9.89
N VAL A 22 -2.52 -2.04 9.28
CA VAL A 22 -2.55 -3.43 9.76
C VAL A 22 -1.35 -3.71 10.65
N ALA A 23 -1.59 -4.23 11.84
CA ALA A 23 -0.52 -4.55 12.79
C ALA A 23 0.31 -5.75 12.32
N GLY A 24 -0.32 -6.83 11.90
CA GLY A 24 0.36 -8.04 11.42
C GLY A 24 0.45 -8.07 9.90
N LYS A 25 1.32 -7.25 9.31
CA LYS A 25 1.38 -7.07 7.86
C LYS A 25 1.74 -8.36 7.10
N GLN A 26 2.68 -9.14 7.61
CA GLN A 26 3.08 -10.39 6.96
C GLN A 26 1.93 -11.39 6.91
N ALA A 27 1.22 -11.57 8.02
CA ALA A 27 0.07 -12.47 8.08
C ALA A 27 -1.08 -11.97 7.19
N PHE A 28 -1.32 -10.66 7.21
CA PHE A 28 -2.36 -10.04 6.37
C PHE A 28 -2.09 -10.27 4.88
N LEU A 29 -0.85 -10.05 4.44
CA LEU A 29 -0.46 -10.29 3.05
C LEU A 29 -0.56 -11.78 2.69
N GLY A 30 -0.23 -12.67 3.63
CA GLY A 30 -0.43 -14.11 3.45
C GLY A 30 -1.89 -14.45 3.21
N ASP A 31 -2.79 -13.84 3.97
CA ASP A 31 -4.23 -14.04 3.80
C ASP A 31 -4.70 -13.54 2.43
N LEU A 32 -4.22 -12.38 1.99
CA LEU A 32 -4.56 -11.86 0.66
C LEU A 32 -3.97 -12.74 -0.45
N ALA A 33 -2.74 -13.21 -0.28
CA ALA A 33 -2.10 -14.08 -1.26
C ALA A 33 -2.88 -15.39 -1.43
N ALA A 34 -3.46 -15.90 -0.35
CA ALA A 34 -4.28 -17.12 -0.39
C ALA A 34 -5.57 -16.91 -1.20
N LYS A 35 -6.02 -15.67 -1.37
CA LYS A 35 -7.21 -15.34 -2.17
C LYS A 35 -6.87 -15.04 -3.64
N LEU A 36 -5.58 -15.04 -3.99
CA LEU A 36 -5.14 -14.74 -5.35
C LEU A 36 -5.08 -16.03 -6.18
N ALA A 37 -5.74 -16.02 -7.35
CA ALA A 37 -5.64 -17.13 -8.28
C ALA A 37 -4.21 -17.30 -8.78
N PRO A 38 -3.79 -18.50 -9.24
CA PRO A 38 -2.39 -18.75 -9.63
C PRO A 38 -1.83 -17.73 -10.63
N ASP A 39 -2.63 -17.26 -11.59
CA ASP A 39 -2.21 -16.26 -12.57
C ASP A 39 -2.78 -14.89 -12.25
N GLY A 40 -3.24 -14.69 -11.02
CA GLY A 40 -3.88 -13.45 -10.62
C GLY A 40 -2.91 -12.29 -10.41
N LEU A 41 -3.47 -11.09 -10.34
CA LEU A 41 -2.74 -9.85 -10.10
C LEU A 41 -3.21 -9.23 -8.80
N MET A 42 -2.26 -8.87 -7.94
CA MET A 42 -2.52 -8.07 -6.76
C MET A 42 -2.06 -6.65 -7.00
N ILE A 43 -2.87 -5.68 -6.60
CA ILE A 43 -2.52 -4.25 -6.68
C ILE A 43 -2.58 -3.68 -5.28
N LEU A 44 -1.49 -3.05 -4.84
CA LEU A 44 -1.42 -2.44 -3.51
C LEU A 44 -0.98 -0.98 -3.64
N SER A 45 -1.53 -0.13 -2.78
CA SER A 45 -1.02 1.22 -2.62
C SER A 45 -0.90 1.55 -1.14
N THR A 46 0.09 2.38 -0.80
CA THR A 46 0.35 2.76 0.58
C THR A 46 1.25 4.00 0.60
N PRO A 47 1.24 4.79 1.70
CA PRO A 47 2.19 5.89 1.86
C PRO A 47 3.61 5.37 2.03
N ASN A 48 4.57 6.09 1.43
CA ASN A 48 5.99 5.80 1.61
C ASN A 48 6.50 6.52 2.87
N ARG A 49 7.36 5.87 3.65
CA ARG A 49 7.93 6.47 4.86
C ARG A 49 9.08 7.41 4.49
N THR A 50 8.73 8.63 4.10
CA THR A 50 9.67 9.68 3.70
C THR A 50 9.43 10.95 4.53
N ALA A 51 10.39 11.86 4.54
CA ALA A 51 10.22 13.14 5.20
C ALA A 51 9.07 13.94 4.56
N ALA A 52 8.91 13.86 3.23
CA ALA A 52 7.82 14.53 2.53
C ALA A 52 6.46 13.97 2.96
N SER A 53 6.33 12.65 3.10
CA SER A 53 5.07 12.04 3.54
C SER A 53 4.73 12.42 4.97
N LYS A 54 5.72 12.49 5.84
CA LYS A 54 5.50 12.92 7.22
C LYS A 54 4.95 14.34 7.27
N LEU A 55 5.57 15.25 6.50
CA LEU A 55 5.18 16.65 6.48
C LEU A 55 3.79 16.85 5.86
N LEU A 56 3.51 16.23 4.73
CA LEU A 56 2.31 16.50 3.94
C LEU A 56 1.12 15.62 4.32
N LEU A 57 1.34 14.34 4.56
CA LEU A 57 0.23 13.40 4.81
C LEU A 57 -0.15 13.31 6.28
N VAL A 58 0.78 13.50 7.19
CA VAL A 58 0.50 13.41 8.62
C VAL A 58 0.33 14.82 9.21
N GLU A 59 1.41 15.61 9.23
CA GLU A 59 1.40 16.90 9.92
C GLU A 59 0.59 17.95 9.17
N GLY A 60 0.74 18.00 7.84
CA GLY A 60 0.05 18.98 7.00
C GLY A 60 -1.46 18.79 6.98
N ALA A 61 -1.91 17.57 6.69
CA ALA A 61 -3.33 17.27 6.60
C ALA A 61 -4.02 17.39 7.97
N GLU A 62 -3.38 16.92 9.03
CA GLU A 62 -3.94 17.02 10.40
C GLU A 62 -3.97 18.48 10.87
N ALA A 63 -2.93 19.26 10.53
CA ALA A 63 -2.84 20.67 10.96
C ALA A 63 -3.92 21.53 10.32
N VAL A 64 -4.33 21.25 9.08
CA VAL A 64 -5.40 22.03 8.40
C VAL A 64 -6.78 21.43 8.61
N GLY A 65 -6.90 20.37 9.42
CA GLY A 65 -8.18 19.78 9.75
C GLY A 65 -8.83 18.95 8.64
N MET A 66 -8.08 18.58 7.62
CA MET A 66 -8.60 17.72 6.54
C MET A 66 -8.90 16.31 7.02
N ILE A 67 -8.16 15.82 8.02
CA ILE A 67 -8.35 14.53 8.66
C ILE A 67 -8.22 14.70 10.17
N PRO A 68 -8.85 13.83 10.97
CA PRO A 68 -8.68 13.88 12.42
C PRO A 68 -7.22 13.63 12.82
N LYS A 69 -6.79 14.29 13.88
CA LYS A 69 -5.45 14.09 14.43
C LYS A 69 -5.25 12.64 14.82
N GLY A 70 -4.07 12.08 14.51
CA GLY A 70 -3.75 10.71 14.83
C GLY A 70 -4.27 9.67 13.83
N THR A 71 -4.91 10.10 12.73
CA THR A 71 -5.40 9.19 11.69
C THR A 71 -4.26 8.47 10.98
N HIS A 72 -3.14 9.16 10.72
CA HIS A 72 -1.96 8.58 10.09
C HIS A 72 -0.81 8.52 11.09
N HIS A 73 -0.16 7.36 11.15
CA HIS A 73 1.04 7.14 11.96
C HIS A 73 2.21 6.90 11.02
N TRP A 74 3.10 7.88 10.89
CA TRP A 74 4.21 7.85 9.93
C TRP A 74 5.10 6.61 10.10
N ASP A 75 5.32 6.15 11.33
CA ASP A 75 6.14 4.98 11.60
C ASP A 75 5.55 3.69 11.01
N ASP A 76 4.24 3.69 10.74
CA ASP A 76 3.55 2.55 10.12
C ASP A 76 3.60 2.60 8.59
N PHE A 77 4.11 3.68 8.01
CA PHE A 77 4.28 3.79 6.56
C PHE A 77 5.40 2.83 6.12
N ILE A 78 5.30 2.34 4.89
CA ILE A 78 6.12 1.24 4.39
C ILE A 78 6.88 1.71 3.16
N THR A 79 8.22 1.53 3.15
CA THR A 79 9.00 1.81 1.95
C THR A 79 8.78 0.70 0.91
N PRO A 80 8.99 0.98 -0.40
CA PRO A 80 8.89 -0.05 -1.43
C PRO A 80 9.78 -1.27 -1.16
N GLU A 81 10.98 -1.06 -0.62
CA GLU A 81 11.90 -2.15 -0.28
C GLU A 81 11.32 -3.03 0.83
N GLU A 82 10.72 -2.44 1.84
CA GLU A 82 10.07 -3.16 2.93
C GLU A 82 8.89 -3.97 2.42
N LEU A 83 8.05 -3.36 1.57
CA LEU A 83 6.90 -4.03 0.99
C LEU A 83 7.33 -5.19 0.09
N GLY A 84 8.38 -5.00 -0.70
CA GLY A 84 8.92 -6.06 -1.53
C GLY A 84 9.36 -7.28 -0.72
N LYS A 85 10.00 -7.07 0.43
CA LYS A 85 10.39 -8.16 1.32
C LYS A 85 9.20 -8.87 1.93
N LEU A 86 8.18 -8.13 2.35
CA LEU A 86 6.96 -8.72 2.89
C LEU A 86 6.25 -9.58 1.84
N LEU A 87 6.15 -9.09 0.61
CA LEU A 87 5.52 -9.83 -0.49
C LEU A 87 6.32 -11.09 -0.85
N ALA A 88 7.65 -10.99 -0.89
CA ALA A 88 8.50 -12.15 -1.14
C ALA A 88 8.29 -13.22 -0.07
N GLY A 89 8.08 -12.81 1.19
CA GLY A 89 7.82 -13.73 2.29
C GLY A 89 6.53 -14.51 2.17
N VAL A 90 5.60 -14.08 1.31
CA VAL A 90 4.33 -14.80 1.04
C VAL A 90 4.27 -15.36 -0.38
N GLY A 91 5.43 -15.45 -1.06
CA GLY A 91 5.52 -16.09 -2.38
C GLY A 91 5.14 -15.21 -3.55
N LEU A 92 5.17 -13.88 -3.37
CA LEU A 92 4.82 -12.94 -4.43
C LEU A 92 6.04 -12.13 -4.87
N THR A 93 6.07 -11.72 -6.13
CA THR A 93 7.08 -10.83 -6.69
C THR A 93 6.45 -9.47 -6.96
N MET A 94 7.08 -8.42 -6.43
CA MET A 94 6.61 -7.05 -6.61
C MET A 94 7.16 -6.45 -7.89
N GLY A 95 6.30 -5.78 -8.67
CA GLY A 95 6.73 -5.00 -9.82
C GLY A 95 7.31 -3.64 -9.41
N GLU A 96 7.70 -2.86 -10.40
CA GLU A 96 8.25 -1.52 -10.15
C GLU A 96 7.20 -0.61 -9.52
N PRO A 97 7.54 0.12 -8.44
CA PRO A 97 6.59 1.04 -7.84
C PRO A 97 6.37 2.27 -8.72
N THR A 98 5.12 2.75 -8.72
CA THR A 98 4.74 3.98 -9.40
C THR A 98 4.21 4.93 -8.34
N GLY A 99 4.67 6.18 -8.37
CA GLY A 99 4.22 7.18 -7.41
C GLY A 99 2.80 7.65 -7.68
N ILE A 100 2.13 8.07 -6.61
CA ILE A 100 0.85 8.76 -6.68
C ILE A 100 1.12 10.19 -6.20
N ALA A 101 0.97 11.15 -7.09
CA ALA A 101 1.27 12.55 -6.82
C ALA A 101 0.03 13.42 -7.04
N PHE A 102 0.10 14.64 -6.52
CA PHE A 102 -0.94 15.63 -6.70
C PHE A 102 -0.33 16.91 -7.24
N SER A 103 -1.00 17.53 -8.22
CA SER A 103 -0.66 18.88 -8.65
C SER A 103 -1.95 19.67 -8.91
N PRO A 104 -1.92 21.00 -8.76
CA PRO A 104 -3.13 21.81 -9.01
C PRO A 104 -3.68 21.66 -10.42
N SER A 105 -2.82 21.43 -11.42
CA SER A 105 -3.25 21.31 -12.81
C SER A 105 -3.78 19.91 -13.16
N LYS A 106 -3.23 18.85 -12.53
CA LYS A 106 -3.56 17.47 -12.90
C LYS A 106 -4.41 16.75 -11.86
N GLY A 107 -4.52 17.28 -10.64
CA GLY A 107 -5.10 16.55 -9.52
C GLY A 107 -4.23 15.37 -9.15
N LEU A 108 -4.83 14.28 -8.69
CA LEU A 108 -4.12 13.03 -8.43
C LEU A 108 -3.70 12.40 -9.76
N HIS A 109 -2.44 11.98 -9.84
CA HIS A 109 -1.92 11.35 -11.07
C HIS A 109 -0.76 10.42 -10.74
N LEU A 110 -0.44 9.51 -11.66
CA LEU A 110 0.69 8.63 -11.53
C LEU A 110 1.98 9.38 -11.86
N SER A 111 3.06 9.05 -11.16
CA SER A 111 4.32 9.76 -11.26
C SER A 111 5.49 8.82 -10.99
N SER A 112 6.68 9.18 -11.44
CA SER A 112 7.91 8.50 -11.05
C SER A 112 8.39 8.91 -9.65
N GLU A 113 7.80 9.94 -9.07
CA GLU A 113 8.12 10.43 -7.73
C GLU A 113 7.49 9.55 -6.67
N LEU A 114 8.29 8.99 -5.77
CA LEU A 114 7.83 8.10 -4.71
C LEU A 114 7.81 8.77 -3.32
N GLY A 115 7.80 10.10 -3.29
CA GLY A 115 7.90 10.87 -2.04
C GLY A 115 6.68 10.75 -1.12
N LEU A 116 5.51 10.48 -1.66
CA LEU A 116 4.27 10.38 -0.88
C LEU A 116 3.74 8.95 -0.93
N ASN A 117 2.71 8.72 -1.72
CA ASN A 117 2.12 7.39 -1.90
C ASN A 117 2.70 6.71 -3.13
N TYR A 118 2.61 5.40 -3.15
CA TYR A 118 2.99 4.63 -4.34
C TYR A 118 2.04 3.46 -4.53
N ILE A 119 2.02 2.93 -5.75
CA ILE A 119 1.21 1.77 -6.13
C ILE A 119 2.13 0.74 -6.76
N VAL A 120 1.90 -0.53 -6.43
CA VAL A 120 2.68 -1.65 -6.99
C VAL A 120 1.74 -2.75 -7.41
N THR A 121 2.22 -3.58 -8.33
CA THR A 121 1.59 -4.85 -8.67
C THR A 121 2.41 -5.98 -8.07
N ALA A 122 1.75 -7.10 -7.78
CA ALA A 122 2.41 -8.30 -7.29
C ALA A 122 1.78 -9.53 -7.92
N ARG A 123 2.61 -10.52 -8.23
CA ARG A 123 2.20 -11.79 -8.83
C ARG A 123 2.89 -12.94 -8.13
N ALA A 124 2.33 -14.13 -8.23
CA ALA A 124 2.97 -15.33 -7.74
C ALA A 124 4.32 -15.55 -8.45
N VAL A 125 5.28 -16.01 -7.69
CA VAL A 125 6.61 -16.32 -8.20
C VAL A 125 6.57 -17.54 -9.15
#